data_fa011eb4522db6e6ebd7c132f19d99d4
#
_entry.id   fa011eb4522db6e6ebd7c132f19d99d4
#
_cell.length_a   1.000
_cell.length_b   1.000
_cell.length_c   1.000
_cell.angle_alpha   90.00
_cell.angle_beta   90.00
_cell.angle_gamma   90.00
#
_symmetry.space_group_name_H-M   'P 1'
#
loop_
_entity.id
_entity.type
_entity.pdbx_description
1 polymer ?
#
loop_
_entity_poly.entity_id
_entity_poly.type
_entity_poly.pdbx_seq_one_letter_code
_entity_poly.pdbx_strand_id
1 'polypeptide(L)'
;AMIAAGSIDPSVGLDPAQLLNAEELEVYNAGGWVDWIDEVSQNAQIQNYNLSISGNASDKVNYYLSAGYMKQDGLIVGDDYKKLTFMAKMDAKVTDWLTVGMRASYYNASNPGQIANIQSATWLSPYSHKYVRYDGYTDWYERYANGNVASPFWSSSETTSYLWTDREKKYDNLNGTGFVQIDFPFVKGLSYKFTMNAVKNTNNVDMFVNPQYFLDTRKVEELADPYKYTAEANGKSEINQTYAWTMCSLIRKISERIIWMQCSVIRVTPLIRIS
;
A
#
# COMPACT_ATOMS: atom_id res chain seq x y z
N ALA A 1 -18.40 17.80 -27.08
CA ALA A 1 -18.44 18.02 -25.63
C ALA A 1 -18.14 19.49 -25.28
N MET A 2 -17.01 20.08 -25.74
CA MET A 2 -16.61 21.47 -25.43
C MET A 2 -17.57 22.52 -25.99
N ILE A 3 -18.14 22.33 -27.18
CA ILE A 3 -19.17 23.20 -27.76
C ILE A 3 -20.47 23.12 -26.92
N ALA A 4 -20.86 21.92 -26.52
CA ALA A 4 -22.05 21.71 -25.70
C ALA A 4 -21.91 22.31 -24.28
N ALA A 5 -20.68 22.43 -23.76
CA ALA A 5 -20.37 23.06 -22.49
C ALA A 5 -20.25 24.60 -22.58
N GLY A 6 -20.41 25.17 -23.76
CA GLY A 6 -20.26 26.61 -23.97
C GLY A 6 -18.82 27.13 -23.90
N SER A 7 -17.84 26.22 -23.89
CA SER A 7 -16.41 26.55 -23.81
C SER A 7 -15.82 26.99 -25.16
N ILE A 8 -16.53 26.72 -26.27
CA ILE A 8 -16.15 27.12 -27.62
C ILE A 8 -17.34 27.78 -28.28
N ASP A 9 -17.12 28.96 -28.85
CA ASP A 9 -18.15 29.66 -29.62
C ASP A 9 -18.54 28.82 -30.85
N PRO A 10 -19.83 28.49 -31.03
CA PRO A 10 -20.28 27.71 -32.19
C PRO A 10 -20.03 28.39 -33.55
N SER A 11 -19.79 29.69 -33.56
CA SER A 11 -19.48 30.45 -34.78
C SER A 11 -18.01 30.32 -35.22
N VAL A 12 -17.12 29.92 -34.30
CA VAL A 12 -15.77 29.52 -34.63
C VAL A 12 -15.87 28.12 -35.23
N GLY A 13 -15.67 28.00 -36.54
CA GLY A 13 -15.69 26.71 -37.23
C GLY A 13 -14.73 25.71 -36.53
N LEU A 14 -15.01 24.41 -36.63
CA LEU A 14 -14.15 23.35 -36.08
C LEU A 14 -12.84 23.23 -36.89
N ASP A 15 -12.17 24.35 -37.13
CA ASP A 15 -10.86 24.38 -37.79
C ASP A 15 -9.79 23.96 -36.74
N PRO A 16 -9.12 22.82 -36.94
CA PRO A 16 -8.08 22.37 -36.06
C PRO A 16 -6.97 23.41 -35.81
N ALA A 17 -6.66 24.22 -36.82
CA ALA A 17 -5.64 25.27 -36.73
C ALA A 17 -6.00 26.39 -35.76
N GLN A 18 -7.29 26.55 -35.43
CA GLN A 18 -7.77 27.52 -34.42
C GLN A 18 -7.99 26.95 -33.05
N LEU A 19 -8.12 25.62 -32.96
CA LEU A 19 -8.43 24.92 -31.72
C LEU A 19 -7.24 24.29 -31.04
N LEU A 20 -6.22 23.91 -31.82
CA LEU A 20 -5.01 23.22 -31.39
C LEU A 20 -3.83 24.21 -31.31
N ASN A 21 -2.96 24.02 -30.36
CA ASN A 21 -1.68 24.72 -30.36
C ASN A 21 -0.75 24.19 -31.48
N ALA A 22 0.40 24.81 -31.70
CA ALA A 22 1.28 24.46 -32.79
C ALA A 22 1.79 23.00 -32.70
N GLU A 23 2.12 22.53 -31.53
CA GLU A 23 2.57 21.15 -31.29
C GLU A 23 1.45 20.13 -31.52
N GLU A 24 0.26 20.41 -30.97
CA GLU A 24 -0.91 19.56 -31.16
C GLU A 24 -1.34 19.50 -32.64
N LEU A 25 -1.24 20.64 -33.35
CA LEU A 25 -1.54 20.72 -34.78
C LEU A 25 -0.56 19.89 -35.61
N GLU A 26 0.71 19.83 -35.22
CA GLU A 26 1.72 18.99 -35.88
C GLU A 26 1.35 17.50 -35.73
N VAL A 27 1.01 17.05 -34.51
CA VAL A 27 0.59 15.67 -34.26
C VAL A 27 -0.69 15.34 -35.03
N TYR A 28 -1.68 16.24 -35.02
CA TYR A 28 -2.93 16.09 -35.77
C TYR A 28 -2.68 15.93 -37.26
N ASN A 29 -1.88 16.81 -37.85
CA ASN A 29 -1.56 16.79 -39.30
C ASN A 29 -0.76 15.54 -39.67
N ALA A 30 0.04 15.00 -38.76
CA ALA A 30 0.76 13.75 -38.94
C ALA A 30 -0.15 12.51 -38.80
N GLY A 31 -1.43 12.69 -38.47
CA GLY A 31 -2.37 11.60 -38.22
C GLY A 31 -2.11 10.85 -36.89
N GLY A 32 -1.32 11.46 -35.99
CA GLY A 32 -1.01 10.90 -34.68
C GLY A 32 -2.11 11.24 -33.64
N TRP A 33 -2.21 10.41 -32.63
CA TRP A 33 -3.00 10.66 -31.41
C TRP A 33 -2.55 9.71 -30.30
N VAL A 34 -2.80 10.09 -29.06
CA VAL A 34 -2.47 9.31 -27.87
C VAL A 34 -3.73 9.07 -27.06
N ASP A 35 -4.01 7.84 -26.72
CA ASP A 35 -5.01 7.50 -25.71
C ASP A 35 -4.34 7.52 -24.32
N TRP A 36 -4.44 8.66 -23.65
CA TRP A 36 -3.82 8.85 -22.35
C TRP A 36 -4.42 7.97 -21.26
N ILE A 37 -5.67 7.54 -21.42
CA ILE A 37 -6.31 6.63 -20.48
C ILE A 37 -5.71 5.23 -20.63
N ASP A 38 -5.51 4.78 -21.86
CA ASP A 38 -4.86 3.49 -22.15
C ASP A 38 -3.41 3.48 -21.65
N GLU A 39 -2.69 4.60 -21.82
CA GLU A 39 -1.29 4.74 -21.35
C GLU A 39 -1.14 4.61 -19.83
N VAL A 40 -2.12 5.09 -19.05
CA VAL A 40 -2.10 4.98 -17.59
C VAL A 40 -2.83 3.77 -17.05
N SER A 41 -3.43 2.98 -17.93
CA SER A 41 -4.18 1.79 -17.57
C SER A 41 -3.38 0.53 -17.80
N GLN A 42 -3.64 -0.47 -16.99
CA GLN A 42 -3.09 -1.81 -17.15
C GLN A 42 -4.13 -2.87 -16.84
N ASN A 43 -3.87 -4.12 -17.24
CA ASN A 43 -4.74 -5.22 -16.90
C ASN A 43 -4.63 -5.54 -15.40
N ALA A 44 -5.74 -5.39 -14.68
CA ALA A 44 -5.81 -5.78 -13.28
C ALA A 44 -5.77 -7.31 -13.16
N GLN A 45 -4.92 -7.80 -12.25
CA GLN A 45 -4.79 -9.21 -11.96
C GLN A 45 -4.66 -9.44 -10.46
N ILE A 46 -5.35 -10.45 -9.94
CA ILE A 46 -5.22 -10.88 -8.55
C ILE A 46 -4.76 -12.34 -8.53
N GLN A 47 -3.66 -12.58 -7.83
CA GLN A 47 -3.14 -13.90 -7.53
C GLN A 47 -3.18 -14.12 -6.03
N ASN A 48 -3.79 -15.22 -5.58
CA ASN A 48 -3.90 -15.53 -4.16
C ASN A 48 -3.61 -17.02 -3.93
N TYR A 49 -2.56 -17.29 -3.17
CA TYR A 49 -2.11 -18.62 -2.82
C TYR A 49 -2.17 -18.80 -1.32
N ASN A 50 -2.87 -19.83 -0.86
CA ASN A 50 -2.97 -20.13 0.55
C ASN A 50 -2.70 -21.61 0.79
N LEU A 51 -1.86 -21.87 1.78
CA LEU A 51 -1.56 -23.22 2.25
C LEU A 51 -1.83 -23.27 3.76
N SER A 52 -2.52 -24.31 4.21
CA SER A 52 -2.70 -24.52 5.64
C SER A 52 -2.60 -26.00 5.98
N ILE A 53 -2.12 -26.25 7.18
CA ILE A 53 -2.07 -27.57 7.79
C ILE A 53 -2.58 -27.47 9.24
N SER A 54 -3.42 -28.39 9.61
CA SER A 54 -3.92 -28.52 11.00
C SER A 54 -3.96 -29.97 11.40
N GLY A 55 -3.81 -30.20 12.66
CA GLY A 55 -3.86 -31.57 13.18
C GLY A 55 -3.74 -31.62 14.70
N ASN A 56 -3.77 -32.83 15.19
CA ASN A 56 -3.52 -33.16 16.59
C ASN A 56 -2.16 -33.84 16.68
N ALA A 57 -1.20 -33.20 17.35
CA ALA A 57 0.10 -33.84 17.63
C ALA A 57 -0.05 -34.93 18.72
N SER A 58 -1.11 -34.83 19.53
CA SER A 58 -1.57 -35.84 20.49
C SER A 58 -3.02 -35.55 20.84
N ASP A 59 -3.65 -36.40 21.63
CA ASP A 59 -5.02 -36.15 22.13
C ASP A 59 -5.15 -34.86 22.95
N LYS A 60 -4.03 -34.25 23.33
CA LYS A 60 -3.97 -33.06 24.18
C LYS A 60 -3.42 -31.83 23.44
N VAL A 61 -2.91 -31.98 22.24
CA VAL A 61 -2.23 -30.85 21.53
C VAL A 61 -2.79 -30.71 20.12
N ASN A 62 -3.41 -29.58 19.87
CA ASN A 62 -3.92 -29.19 18.56
C ASN A 62 -3.04 -28.07 17.98
N TYR A 63 -2.78 -28.15 16.69
CA TYR A 63 -2.04 -27.11 15.99
C TYR A 63 -2.71 -26.71 14.67
N TYR A 64 -2.44 -25.49 14.25
CA TYR A 64 -2.80 -24.93 12.97
C TYR A 64 -1.67 -24.04 12.47
N LEU A 65 -1.22 -24.26 11.26
CA LEU A 65 -0.24 -23.42 10.56
C LEU A 65 -0.81 -23.01 9.21
N SER A 66 -0.60 -21.77 8.81
CA SER A 66 -0.94 -21.32 7.47
C SER A 66 0.06 -20.31 6.94
N ALA A 67 0.23 -20.33 5.64
CA ALA A 67 0.98 -19.34 4.87
C ALA A 67 0.14 -18.90 3.67
N GLY A 68 0.15 -17.60 3.39
CA GLY A 68 -0.58 -17.04 2.26
C GLY A 68 0.27 -16.00 1.55
N TYR A 69 0.16 -15.94 0.24
CA TYR A 69 0.74 -14.92 -0.61
C TYR A 69 -0.33 -14.35 -1.53
N MET A 70 -0.43 -13.03 -1.57
CA MET A 70 -1.32 -12.30 -2.46
C MET A 70 -0.51 -11.27 -3.24
N LYS A 71 -0.73 -11.25 -4.55
CA LYS A 71 -0.29 -10.20 -5.46
C LYS A 71 -1.52 -9.65 -6.18
N GLN A 72 -1.65 -8.35 -6.19
CA GLN A 72 -2.69 -7.64 -6.90
C GLN A 72 -2.04 -6.55 -7.74
N ASP A 73 -2.27 -6.59 -9.04
CA ASP A 73 -1.96 -5.51 -9.96
C ASP A 73 -3.26 -4.74 -10.18
N GLY A 74 -3.25 -3.42 -9.90
CA GLY A 74 -4.41 -2.54 -10.05
C GLY A 74 -4.66 -2.17 -11.51
N LEU A 75 -5.74 -1.42 -11.77
CA LEU A 75 -6.08 -0.93 -13.10
C LEU A 75 -5.19 0.23 -13.55
N ILE A 76 -4.55 0.93 -12.63
CA ILE A 76 -3.69 2.07 -12.92
C ILE A 76 -2.24 1.62 -12.84
N VAL A 77 -1.42 2.07 -13.77
CA VAL A 77 0.03 1.80 -13.78
C VAL A 77 0.66 2.24 -12.46
N GLY A 78 1.40 1.35 -11.83
CA GLY A 78 2.02 1.55 -10.53
C GLY A 78 1.14 1.21 -9.33
N ASP A 79 -0.13 0.82 -9.51
CA ASP A 79 -1.00 0.38 -8.42
C ASP A 79 -0.83 -1.11 -8.15
N ASP A 80 0.28 -1.46 -7.52
CA ASP A 80 0.62 -2.84 -7.18
C ASP A 80 0.53 -3.06 -5.67
N TYR A 81 0.01 -4.21 -5.27
CA TYR A 81 -0.03 -4.63 -3.88
C TYR A 81 0.46 -6.06 -3.73
N LYS A 82 1.35 -6.28 -2.77
CA LYS A 82 1.85 -7.61 -2.40
C LYS A 82 1.65 -7.83 -0.91
N LYS A 83 1.25 -9.03 -0.54
CA LYS A 83 1.07 -9.38 0.87
C LYS A 83 1.50 -10.82 1.12
N LEU A 84 2.35 -11.00 2.11
CA LEU A 84 2.74 -12.29 2.65
C LEU A 84 2.13 -12.43 4.05
N THR A 85 1.52 -13.56 4.35
CA THR A 85 0.89 -13.83 5.65
C THR A 85 1.35 -15.16 6.21
N PHE A 86 1.59 -15.19 7.52
CA PHE A 86 1.82 -16.42 8.27
C PHE A 86 0.96 -16.43 9.51
N MET A 87 0.44 -17.58 9.86
CA MET A 87 -0.28 -17.80 11.11
C MET A 87 0.11 -19.15 11.70
N ALA A 88 0.37 -19.13 13.00
CA ALA A 88 0.55 -20.32 13.81
C ALA A 88 -0.39 -20.27 15.02
N LYS A 89 -1.04 -21.39 15.33
CA LYS A 89 -1.86 -21.56 16.51
C LYS A 89 -1.53 -22.91 17.13
N MET A 90 -1.42 -22.94 18.44
CA MET A 90 -1.28 -24.16 19.22
C MET A 90 -2.09 -24.04 20.50
N ASP A 91 -2.87 -25.06 20.80
CA ASP A 91 -3.59 -25.22 22.04
C ASP A 91 -3.17 -26.56 22.67
N ALA A 92 -2.74 -26.55 23.92
CA ALA A 92 -2.27 -27.72 24.61
C ALA A 92 -3.00 -27.88 25.97
N LYS A 93 -3.63 -29.00 26.19
CA LYS A 93 -4.20 -29.44 27.47
C LYS A 93 -3.10 -30.13 28.27
N VAL A 94 -2.36 -29.34 29.05
CA VAL A 94 -1.19 -29.83 29.84
C VAL A 94 -1.62 -30.83 30.88
N THR A 95 -2.72 -30.53 31.57
CA THR A 95 -3.39 -31.41 32.53
C THR A 95 -4.90 -31.31 32.34
N ASP A 96 -5.69 -32.08 33.08
CA ASP A 96 -7.16 -31.99 33.00
C ASP A 96 -7.72 -30.65 33.50
N TRP A 97 -6.92 -29.90 34.25
CA TRP A 97 -7.29 -28.60 34.81
C TRP A 97 -6.49 -27.41 34.24
N LEU A 98 -5.46 -27.66 33.43
CA LEU A 98 -4.59 -26.62 32.87
C LEU A 98 -4.52 -26.72 31.33
N THR A 99 -5.00 -25.69 30.69
CA THR A 99 -4.87 -25.50 29.23
C THR A 99 -4.04 -24.26 28.94
N VAL A 100 -3.07 -24.38 28.04
CA VAL A 100 -2.28 -23.27 27.53
C VAL A 100 -2.46 -23.19 26.05
N GLY A 101 -2.41 -21.99 25.50
CA GLY A 101 -2.48 -21.82 24.07
C GLY A 101 -1.75 -20.57 23.61
N MET A 102 -1.32 -20.61 22.36
CA MET A 102 -0.66 -19.50 21.69
C MET A 102 -1.16 -19.35 20.27
N ARG A 103 -1.21 -18.11 19.83
CA ARG A 103 -1.43 -17.74 18.43
C ARG A 103 -0.42 -16.67 18.07
N ALA A 104 0.26 -16.88 16.96
CA ALA A 104 1.11 -15.87 16.36
C ALA A 104 0.64 -15.64 14.91
N SER A 105 0.55 -14.39 14.49
CA SER A 105 0.31 -14.04 13.10
C SER A 105 1.26 -12.94 12.70
N TYR A 106 1.76 -13.05 11.49
CA TYR A 106 2.61 -12.06 10.85
C TYR A 106 2.10 -11.79 9.46
N TYR A 107 2.07 -10.55 9.08
CA TYR A 107 1.99 -10.20 7.67
C TYR A 107 2.97 -9.09 7.32
N ASN A 108 3.51 -9.20 6.13
CA ASN A 108 4.24 -8.15 5.44
C ASN A 108 3.43 -7.78 4.20
N ALA A 109 3.19 -6.48 4.02
CA ALA A 109 2.53 -5.97 2.84
C ALA A 109 3.34 -4.83 2.26
N SER A 110 3.43 -4.76 0.94
CA SER A 110 4.07 -3.64 0.23
C SER A 110 3.16 -3.13 -0.88
N ASN A 111 3.21 -1.82 -1.08
CA ASN A 111 2.67 -1.18 -2.25
C ASN A 111 3.64 -0.08 -2.72
N PRO A 112 3.75 0.17 -4.03
CA PRO A 112 4.44 1.36 -4.51
C PRO A 112 3.68 2.58 -4.00
N GLY A 113 4.38 3.57 -3.55
CA GLY A 113 3.77 4.79 -3.05
C GLY A 113 3.34 5.75 -4.16
N GLN A 114 3.58 5.38 -5.41
CA GLN A 114 3.38 6.20 -6.59
C GLN A 114 2.57 5.44 -7.64
N ILE A 115 1.54 6.09 -8.14
CA ILE A 115 0.69 5.60 -9.22
C ILE A 115 0.56 6.69 -10.30
N ALA A 116 0.30 6.28 -11.54
CA ALA A 116 -0.03 7.22 -12.60
C ALA A 116 -1.30 8.01 -12.26
N ASN A 117 -1.37 9.26 -12.70
CA ASN A 117 -2.48 10.16 -12.39
C ASN A 117 -3.55 10.09 -13.47
N ILE A 118 -4.61 9.31 -13.22
CA ILE A 118 -5.73 9.16 -14.15
C ILE A 118 -6.46 10.48 -14.40
N GLN A 119 -6.55 11.36 -13.42
CA GLN A 119 -7.21 12.65 -13.59
C GLN A 119 -6.44 13.52 -14.59
N SER A 120 -5.12 13.56 -14.48
CA SER A 120 -4.29 14.26 -15.48
C SER A 120 -4.46 13.67 -16.88
N ALA A 121 -4.55 12.34 -17.00
CA ALA A 121 -4.79 11.67 -18.28
C ALA A 121 -6.11 12.09 -18.93
N THR A 122 -7.18 12.33 -18.14
CA THR A 122 -8.49 12.77 -18.69
C THR A 122 -8.46 14.21 -19.21
N TRP A 123 -7.50 15.02 -18.79
CA TRP A 123 -7.41 16.43 -19.17
C TRP A 123 -6.43 16.70 -20.30
N LEU A 124 -5.57 15.73 -20.61
CA LEU A 124 -4.60 15.88 -21.69
C LEU A 124 -5.28 15.83 -23.05
N SER A 125 -4.78 16.67 -23.94
CA SER A 125 -5.15 16.60 -25.34
C SER A 125 -4.64 15.28 -25.95
N PRO A 126 -5.45 14.56 -26.72
CA PRO A 126 -5.00 13.37 -27.43
C PRO A 126 -3.93 13.66 -28.49
N TYR A 127 -3.76 14.92 -28.86
CA TYR A 127 -2.74 15.36 -29.81
C TYR A 127 -1.46 15.87 -29.14
N SER A 128 -1.32 15.73 -27.83
CA SER A 128 -0.07 16.02 -27.13
C SER A 128 1.00 14.99 -27.48
N HIS A 129 2.25 15.44 -27.61
CA HIS A 129 3.37 14.53 -27.82
C HIS A 129 3.57 13.59 -26.63
N LYS A 130 3.71 12.30 -26.92
CA LYS A 130 4.08 11.29 -25.90
C LYS A 130 5.53 11.44 -25.46
N TYR A 131 6.40 11.87 -26.36
CA TYR A 131 7.82 12.03 -26.12
C TYR A 131 8.24 13.46 -26.44
N VAL A 132 9.16 14.01 -25.67
CA VAL A 132 9.73 15.34 -25.89
C VAL A 132 11.22 15.21 -26.12
N ARG A 133 11.70 15.95 -27.09
CA ARG A 133 13.12 16.10 -27.37
C ARG A 133 13.59 17.48 -26.92
N TYR A 134 14.64 17.52 -26.12
CA TYR A 134 15.28 18.79 -25.74
C TYR A 134 16.27 19.24 -26.77
N ASP A 135 16.32 20.55 -27.01
CA ASP A 135 17.40 21.14 -27.78
C ASP A 135 18.74 20.84 -27.12
N GLY A 136 19.64 20.21 -27.91
CA GLY A 136 20.97 19.80 -27.43
C GLY A 136 21.12 18.36 -26.97
N TYR A 137 20.03 17.59 -26.88
CA TYR A 137 20.08 16.15 -26.59
C TYR A 137 19.71 15.32 -27.80
N THR A 138 20.43 14.21 -28.01
CA THR A 138 20.20 13.32 -29.15
C THR A 138 19.08 12.33 -28.93
N ASP A 139 18.75 12.03 -27.66
CA ASP A 139 17.81 11.00 -27.29
C ASP A 139 16.41 11.55 -27.02
N TRP A 140 15.41 10.75 -27.37
CA TRP A 140 14.02 10.98 -26.99
C TRP A 140 13.82 10.47 -25.57
N TYR A 141 13.38 11.36 -24.70
CA TYR A 141 12.97 10.97 -23.35
C TYR A 141 11.46 10.74 -23.35
N GLU A 142 11.02 9.68 -22.66
CA GLU A 142 9.61 9.52 -22.31
C GLU A 142 9.20 10.64 -21.36
N ARG A 143 8.95 11.78 -21.93
CA ARG A 143 8.65 12.94 -21.16
C ARG A 143 7.34 13.56 -21.56
N TYR A 144 6.53 13.62 -20.60
CA TYR A 144 5.24 14.25 -20.66
C TYR A 144 5.35 15.60 -19.98
N ALA A 145 5.79 16.58 -20.60
CA ALA A 145 5.54 17.95 -20.29
C ALA A 145 6.72 18.83 -20.59
N ASN A 146 6.56 19.63 -21.52
CA ASN A 146 7.12 20.95 -21.56
C ASN A 146 6.34 21.78 -20.53
N GLY A 147 6.97 22.36 -19.55
CA GLY A 147 6.51 23.20 -18.44
C GLY A 147 5.06 23.67 -18.26
N ASN A 148 4.19 23.48 -19.22
CA ASN A 148 2.80 23.91 -19.22
C ASN A 148 1.80 22.77 -19.48
N VAL A 149 2.24 21.54 -19.71
CA VAL A 149 1.35 20.42 -20.01
C VAL A 149 1.43 19.40 -18.87
N ALA A 150 0.31 19.15 -18.22
CA ALA A 150 0.20 18.14 -17.18
C ALA A 150 0.48 16.76 -17.80
N SER A 151 1.34 15.99 -17.16
CA SER A 151 1.58 14.60 -17.53
C SER A 151 0.92 13.67 -16.51
N PRO A 152 0.33 12.55 -16.92
CA PRO A 152 -0.20 11.57 -15.99
C PRO A 152 0.91 10.83 -15.22
N PHE A 153 2.15 10.87 -15.69
CA PHE A 153 3.29 10.20 -15.07
C PHE A 153 4.25 11.18 -14.38
N TRP A 154 4.07 12.45 -14.60
CA TRP A 154 4.94 13.49 -14.07
C TRP A 154 4.18 14.45 -13.16
N SER A 155 4.85 14.92 -12.13
CA SER A 155 4.38 15.96 -11.23
C SER A 155 5.50 16.95 -11.00
N SER A 156 5.15 18.22 -10.78
CA SER A 156 6.10 19.25 -10.34
C SER A 156 6.67 18.99 -8.94
N SER A 157 6.11 18.05 -8.20
CA SER A 157 6.61 17.60 -6.91
C SER A 157 7.47 16.35 -7.07
N GLU A 158 8.70 16.41 -6.62
CA GLU A 158 9.65 15.28 -6.58
C GLU A 158 9.05 14.05 -5.90
N THR A 159 8.26 14.28 -4.86
CA THR A 159 7.69 13.21 -4.03
C THR A 159 6.47 12.53 -4.64
N THR A 160 5.96 13.03 -5.75
CA THR A 160 4.73 12.52 -6.39
C THR A 160 4.89 12.15 -7.85
N SER A 161 6.09 12.28 -8.41
CA SER A 161 6.34 11.92 -9.80
C SER A 161 6.54 10.40 -9.95
N TYR A 162 5.66 9.76 -10.71
CA TYR A 162 5.76 8.32 -10.98
C TYR A 162 7.06 7.93 -11.71
N LEU A 163 7.51 8.75 -12.67
CA LEU A 163 8.68 8.43 -13.49
C LEU A 163 10.02 8.53 -12.74
N TRP A 164 10.11 9.45 -11.78
CA TRP A 164 11.40 9.82 -11.20
C TRP A 164 11.55 9.44 -9.75
N THR A 165 10.46 9.04 -9.13
CA THR A 165 10.45 8.69 -7.71
C THR A 165 10.12 7.23 -7.54
N ASP A 166 11.10 6.46 -7.12
CA ASP A 166 10.86 5.10 -6.63
C ASP A 166 10.48 5.19 -5.15
N ARG A 167 9.25 4.82 -4.86
CA ARG A 167 8.70 4.87 -3.50
C ARG A 167 8.07 3.54 -3.16
N GLU A 168 8.51 2.97 -2.07
CA GLU A 168 7.95 1.74 -1.54
C GLU A 168 7.42 1.96 -0.13
N LYS A 169 6.18 1.56 0.12
CA LYS A 169 5.58 1.51 1.44
C LYS A 169 5.50 0.07 1.89
N LYS A 170 6.14 -0.23 3.02
CA LYS A 170 6.13 -1.55 3.64
C LYS A 170 5.41 -1.51 4.97
N TYR A 171 4.52 -2.44 5.16
CA TYR A 171 3.76 -2.60 6.38
C TYR A 171 4.05 -3.98 6.96
N ASP A 172 4.59 -4.01 8.18
CA ASP A 172 4.77 -5.23 8.95
C ASP A 172 3.84 -5.24 10.15
N ASN A 173 3.13 -6.32 10.33
CA ASN A 173 2.32 -6.54 11.52
C ASN A 173 2.69 -7.88 12.14
N LEU A 174 3.11 -7.85 13.37
CA LEU A 174 3.31 -9.03 14.21
C LEU A 174 2.32 -8.99 15.35
N ASN A 175 1.49 -10.01 15.45
CA ASN A 175 0.52 -10.18 16.53
C ASN A 175 0.75 -11.52 17.21
N GLY A 176 0.98 -11.47 18.52
CA GLY A 176 1.12 -12.64 19.39
C GLY A 176 0.07 -12.63 20.50
N THR A 177 -0.63 -13.72 20.66
CA THR A 177 -1.56 -13.92 21.76
C THR A 177 -1.22 -15.22 22.47
N GLY A 178 -1.04 -15.16 23.77
CA GLY A 178 -0.89 -16.33 24.62
C GLY A 178 -1.98 -16.36 25.69
N PHE A 179 -2.42 -17.53 26.09
CA PHE A 179 -3.34 -17.67 27.19
C PHE A 179 -3.00 -18.88 28.08
N VAL A 180 -3.36 -18.74 29.33
CA VAL A 180 -3.38 -19.81 30.34
C VAL A 180 -4.78 -19.88 30.89
N GLN A 181 -5.38 -21.06 30.86
CA GLN A 181 -6.69 -21.34 31.44
C GLN A 181 -6.56 -22.40 32.53
N ILE A 182 -7.10 -22.10 33.68
CA ILE A 182 -7.14 -22.97 34.83
C ILE A 182 -8.60 -23.31 35.11
N ASP A 183 -8.96 -24.57 35.04
CA ASP A 183 -10.26 -25.11 35.43
C ASP A 183 -10.10 -25.72 36.85
N PHE A 184 -10.68 -25.06 37.84
CA PHE A 184 -10.45 -25.44 39.23
C PHE A 184 -11.09 -26.80 39.56
N PRO A 185 -10.30 -27.84 39.87
CA PRO A 185 -10.84 -29.17 40.09
C PRO A 185 -11.68 -29.27 41.39
N PHE A 186 -11.42 -28.38 42.36
CA PHE A 186 -12.10 -28.35 43.66
C PHE A 186 -13.43 -27.58 43.61
N VAL A 187 -13.67 -26.74 42.60
CA VAL A 187 -14.88 -25.94 42.44
C VAL A 187 -15.45 -26.20 41.07
N LYS A 188 -16.40 -27.12 40.97
CA LYS A 188 -17.03 -27.47 39.69
C LYS A 188 -17.61 -26.23 38.99
N GLY A 189 -17.19 -26.00 37.75
CA GLY A 189 -17.67 -24.93 36.92
C GLY A 189 -16.94 -23.59 37.07
N LEU A 190 -15.94 -23.49 37.95
CA LEU A 190 -15.08 -22.30 38.05
C LEU A 190 -13.88 -22.47 37.13
N SER A 191 -13.68 -21.50 36.23
CA SER A 191 -12.47 -21.39 35.43
C SER A 191 -11.92 -19.97 35.47
N TYR A 192 -10.62 -19.85 35.31
CA TYR A 192 -9.91 -18.59 35.20
C TYR A 192 -9.04 -18.59 33.95
N LYS A 193 -9.14 -17.55 33.16
CA LYS A 193 -8.34 -17.41 31.95
C LYS A 193 -7.56 -16.09 31.98
N PHE A 194 -6.26 -16.20 31.90
CA PHE A 194 -5.35 -15.09 31.65
C PHE A 194 -4.94 -15.09 30.20
N THR A 195 -5.06 -13.96 29.51
CA THR A 195 -4.65 -13.79 28.11
C THR A 195 -3.74 -12.58 28.01
N MET A 196 -2.63 -12.76 27.34
CA MET A 196 -1.70 -11.70 26.97
C MET A 196 -1.70 -11.54 25.45
N ASN A 197 -1.79 -10.31 24.98
CA ASN A 197 -1.70 -9.96 23.58
C ASN A 197 -0.60 -8.92 23.38
N ALA A 198 0.25 -9.12 22.35
CA ALA A 198 1.28 -8.20 21.94
C ALA A 198 1.14 -7.95 20.43
N VAL A 199 1.05 -6.69 20.03
CA VAL A 199 0.98 -6.27 18.63
C VAL A 199 2.12 -5.31 18.35
N LYS A 200 2.85 -5.57 17.26
CA LYS A 200 3.86 -4.65 16.73
C LYS A 200 3.50 -4.35 15.29
N ASN A 201 3.30 -3.07 14.98
CA ASN A 201 3.12 -2.55 13.64
C ASN A 201 4.36 -1.74 13.27
N THR A 202 4.91 -1.99 12.11
CA THR A 202 5.99 -1.20 11.53
C THR A 202 5.53 -0.69 10.17
N ASN A 203 5.65 0.62 9.96
CA ASN A 203 5.34 1.27 8.70
C ASN A 203 6.61 1.94 8.20
N ASN A 204 7.18 1.40 7.12
CA ASN A 204 8.36 1.94 6.48
C ASN A 204 7.96 2.56 5.15
N VAL A 205 8.47 3.75 4.89
CA VAL A 205 8.34 4.41 3.59
C VAL A 205 9.76 4.71 3.13
N ASP A 206 10.19 4.02 2.11
CA ASP A 206 11.45 4.24 1.44
C ASP A 206 11.17 5.03 0.15
N MET A 207 11.93 6.06 -0.10
CA MET A 207 11.78 6.92 -1.27
C MET A 207 13.16 7.21 -1.86
N PHE A 208 13.29 7.03 -3.15
CA PHE A 208 14.46 7.38 -3.92
C PHE A 208 14.04 8.28 -5.09
N VAL A 209 14.64 9.45 -5.20
CA VAL A 209 14.42 10.37 -6.31
C VAL A 209 15.58 10.22 -7.30
N ASN A 210 15.26 9.87 -8.53
CA ASN A 210 16.24 9.73 -9.60
C ASN A 210 16.81 11.11 -9.95
N PRO A 211 18.14 11.28 -10.02
CA PRO A 211 18.75 12.56 -10.41
C PRO A 211 18.30 13.07 -11.78
N GLN A 212 17.85 12.20 -12.68
CA GLN A 212 17.28 12.59 -13.98
C GLN A 212 16.08 13.53 -13.82
N TYR A 213 15.32 13.43 -12.71
CA TYR A 213 14.25 14.37 -12.40
C TYR A 213 14.73 15.83 -12.41
N PHE A 214 15.88 16.11 -11.82
CA PHE A 214 16.44 17.46 -11.75
C PHE A 214 16.89 17.96 -13.13
N LEU A 215 17.42 17.07 -13.95
CA LEU A 215 17.81 17.40 -15.33
C LEU A 215 16.60 17.74 -16.20
N ASP A 216 15.51 16.98 -16.03
CA ASP A 216 14.32 17.10 -16.87
C ASP A 216 13.37 18.22 -16.44
N THR A 217 13.42 18.65 -15.19
CA THR A 217 12.52 19.68 -14.68
C THR A 217 13.12 21.09 -14.70
N ARG A 218 14.42 21.22 -14.98
CA ARG A 218 15.11 22.52 -14.94
C ARG A 218 15.41 23.06 -16.34
N LYS A 219 15.50 24.37 -16.43
CA LYS A 219 15.94 25.05 -17.65
C LYS A 219 17.41 24.74 -17.89
N VAL A 220 17.81 24.63 -19.15
CA VAL A 220 19.21 24.35 -19.58
C VAL A 220 20.22 25.31 -18.93
N GLU A 221 19.83 26.55 -18.66
CA GLU A 221 20.66 27.57 -18.02
C GLU A 221 21.01 27.23 -16.55
N GLU A 222 20.21 26.43 -15.89
CA GLU A 222 20.45 25.97 -14.52
C GLU A 222 21.32 24.71 -14.43
N LEU A 223 21.58 24.06 -15.57
CA LEU A 223 22.39 22.83 -15.67
C LEU A 223 23.91 23.07 -15.68
N ALA A 224 24.35 24.31 -15.51
CA ALA A 224 25.77 24.69 -15.54
C ALA A 224 26.62 24.04 -14.42
N ASP A 225 26.00 23.49 -13.39
CA ASP A 225 26.68 22.79 -12.30
C ASP A 225 26.21 21.32 -12.19
N PRO A 226 26.91 20.37 -12.85
CA PRO A 226 26.54 18.95 -12.83
C PRO A 226 26.67 18.30 -11.45
N TYR A 227 27.35 18.93 -10.49
CA TYR A 227 27.51 18.40 -9.13
C TYR A 227 26.35 18.80 -8.21
N LYS A 228 25.45 19.67 -8.64
CA LYS A 228 24.33 20.14 -7.84
C LYS A 228 23.17 19.14 -7.76
N TYR A 229 23.17 18.14 -8.62
CA TYR A 229 22.07 17.19 -8.77
C TYR A 229 22.50 15.81 -8.33
N THR A 230 22.24 15.52 -7.07
CA THR A 230 22.48 14.20 -6.47
C THR A 230 21.16 13.48 -6.29
N ALA A 231 21.21 12.15 -6.42
CA ALA A 231 20.10 11.31 -6.04
C ALA A 231 19.75 11.55 -4.57
N GLU A 232 18.47 11.70 -4.28
CA GLU A 232 17.99 11.78 -2.90
C GLU A 232 17.38 10.45 -2.48
N ALA A 233 17.81 9.96 -1.31
CA ALA A 233 17.19 8.81 -0.67
C ALA A 233 16.66 9.23 0.70
N ASN A 234 15.37 9.04 0.90
CA ASN A 234 14.70 9.34 2.16
C ASN A 234 14.00 8.09 2.68
N GLY A 235 14.22 7.77 3.96
CA GLY A 235 13.54 6.67 4.62
C GLY A 235 12.80 7.16 5.86
N LYS A 236 11.57 6.70 6.06
CA LYS A 236 10.82 6.95 7.29
C LYS A 236 10.33 5.63 7.85
N SER A 237 10.62 5.39 9.11
CA SER A 237 10.12 4.23 9.85
C SER A 237 9.26 4.67 11.03
N GLU A 238 8.05 4.12 11.14
CA GLU A 238 7.16 4.34 12.27
C GLU A 238 6.82 3.00 12.89
N ILE A 239 7.13 2.85 14.18
CA ILE A 239 6.91 1.62 14.93
C ILE A 239 5.87 1.89 16.02
N ASN A 240 4.77 1.13 15.98
CA ASN A 240 3.72 1.16 16.98
C ASN A 240 3.66 -0.20 17.69
N GLN A 241 3.75 -0.20 19.01
CA GLN A 241 3.64 -1.41 19.82
C GLN A 241 2.46 -1.28 20.79
N THR A 242 1.72 -2.34 20.95
CA THR A 242 0.60 -2.39 21.90
C THR A 242 0.66 -3.70 22.67
N TYR A 243 0.57 -3.63 23.97
CA TYR A 243 0.44 -4.77 24.86
C TYR A 243 -0.89 -4.68 25.58
N ALA A 244 -1.61 -5.79 25.66
CA ALA A 244 -2.86 -5.87 26.39
C ALA A 244 -2.93 -7.18 27.18
N TRP A 245 -3.37 -7.09 28.43
CA TRP A 245 -3.64 -8.23 29.28
C TRP A 245 -5.12 -8.27 29.61
N THR A 246 -5.69 -9.45 29.50
CA THR A 246 -7.08 -9.69 29.84
C THR A 246 -7.14 -10.81 30.86
N MET A 247 -7.84 -10.58 31.93
CA MET A 247 -8.12 -11.56 32.98
C MET A 247 -9.62 -11.81 33.02
N CYS A 248 -10.03 -13.05 32.83
CA CYS A 248 -11.44 -13.43 32.88
C CYS A 248 -11.63 -14.55 33.87
N SER A 249 -12.60 -14.40 34.77
CA SER A 249 -13.14 -15.48 35.60
C SER A 249 -14.51 -15.86 35.05
N LEU A 250 -14.73 -17.13 34.89
CA LEU A 250 -16.01 -17.71 34.46
C LEU A 250 -16.48 -18.72 35.50
N ILE A 251 -17.68 -18.52 36.02
CA ILE A 251 -18.38 -19.49 36.85
C ILE A 251 -19.53 -20.07 36.04
N ARG A 252 -19.45 -21.36 35.68
CA ARG A 252 -20.50 -22.11 35.01
C ARG A 252 -21.13 -23.08 36.02
N LYS A 253 -22.34 -22.81 36.47
CA LYS A 253 -23.11 -23.73 37.29
C LYS A 253 -24.04 -24.56 36.38
N ILE A 254 -23.93 -25.88 36.43
CA ILE A 254 -24.55 -26.78 35.44
C ILE A 254 -26.05 -27.05 35.74
N SER A 255 -26.57 -26.77 36.92
CA SER A 255 -27.94 -27.15 37.25
C SER A 255 -28.95 -26.01 37.40
N GLU A 256 -28.54 -24.77 37.48
CA GLU A 256 -29.41 -23.60 37.51
C GLU A 256 -28.64 -22.45 36.86
N ARG A 257 -29.12 -21.95 35.74
CA ARG A 257 -28.67 -20.86 34.83
C ARG A 257 -27.87 -19.69 35.45
N ILE A 258 -26.76 -19.92 36.10
CA ILE A 258 -25.86 -18.85 36.52
C ILE A 258 -24.58 -18.99 35.69
N ILE A 259 -24.51 -18.22 34.62
CA ILE A 259 -23.24 -17.94 33.93
C ILE A 259 -22.85 -16.54 34.36
N TRP A 260 -21.84 -16.44 35.20
CA TRP A 260 -21.26 -15.17 35.58
C TRP A 260 -19.87 -15.06 34.93
N MET A 261 -19.62 -13.97 34.21
CA MET A 261 -18.34 -13.70 33.56
C MET A 261 -17.90 -12.28 33.91
N GLN A 262 -16.74 -12.15 34.50
CA GLN A 262 -16.09 -10.86 34.72
C GLN A 262 -14.76 -10.84 33.99
N CYS A 263 -14.53 -9.80 33.18
CA CYS A 263 -13.27 -9.58 32.47
C CYS A 263 -12.73 -8.18 32.81
N SER A 264 -11.43 -8.11 33.07
CA SER A 264 -10.69 -6.85 33.20
C SER A 264 -9.63 -6.78 32.12
N VAL A 265 -9.52 -5.64 31.46
CA VAL A 265 -8.54 -5.41 30.38
C VAL A 265 -7.61 -4.27 30.78
N ILE A 266 -6.31 -4.52 30.72
CA ILE A 266 -5.28 -3.49 30.88
C ILE A 266 -4.55 -3.37 29.55
N ARG A 267 -4.49 -2.14 29.00
CA ARG A 267 -3.78 -1.85 27.75
C ARG A 267 -2.66 -0.86 28.00
N VAL A 268 -1.47 -1.16 27.48
CA VAL A 268 -0.33 -0.26 27.45
C VAL A 268 0.10 -0.08 25.99
N THR A 269 0.19 1.16 25.54
CA THR A 269 0.60 1.49 24.18
C THR A 269 1.74 2.49 24.25
N PRO A 270 3.01 2.06 24.24
CA PRO A 270 4.13 2.99 24.05
C PRO A 270 4.18 3.38 22.57
N LEU A 271 4.20 4.68 22.28
CA LEU A 271 4.47 5.22 20.95
C LEU A 271 5.98 5.45 20.85
N ILE A 272 6.63 4.69 19.96
CA ILE A 272 8.02 4.93 19.58
C ILE A 272 8.00 5.42 18.14
N ARG A 273 8.32 6.69 17.93
CA ARG A 273 8.62 7.25 16.60
C ARG A 273 10.12 7.30 16.44
N ILE A 274 10.62 6.67 15.40
CA ILE A 274 12.00 6.81 14.91
C ILE A 274 11.87 7.56 13.58
N SER A 275 12.36 8.79 13.57
CA SER A 275 12.43 9.63 12.35
C SER A 275 13.82 9.56 11.77
#